data_17cc32a628dc84f7f8c7d0604aa08574
#
_entry.id   17cc32a628dc84f7f8c7d0604aa08574
#
_cell.length_a   1.000
_cell.length_b   1.000
_cell.length_c   1.000
_cell.angle_alpha   90.00
_cell.angle_beta   90.00
_cell.angle_gamma   90.00
#
_symmetry.space_group_name_H-M   'P 1'
#
loop_
_entity.id
_entity.type
_entity.pdbx_description
1 polymer ?
#
loop_
_entity_poly.entity_id
_entity_poly.type
_entity_poly.pdbx_seq_one_letter_code
_entity_poly.pdbx_strand_id
1 'polypeptide(L)'
;MIIKRFLKFGLYSFFIGVIFIYFLDYFIENQTKKQLFYKIDSIPKSYTGLILGSKVYANGNPSGILKDRLDAGIELYQNHKIKRFLLSGDHGTTIYDEVNNMKKYLYNKGITLSNIFLDHAGFDTYNSIIRAKKIFKVTDLTIITQKFHLKRSLFIANQLGINANGFIADKHQ
;
A
#
# COMPACT_ATOMS: atom_id res chain seq x y z
N MET A 1 10.02 -10.28 49.66
CA MET A 1 9.28 -9.02 49.42
C MET A 1 9.65 -8.35 48.09
N ILE A 2 10.92 -8.29 47.74
CA ILE A 2 11.47 -7.63 46.53
C ILE A 2 10.94 -8.30 45.23
N ILE A 3 10.97 -9.65 45.08
CA ILE A 3 10.53 -10.37 43.93
C ILE A 3 9.07 -10.07 43.57
N LYS A 4 8.14 -10.00 44.54
CA LYS A 4 6.73 -9.66 44.29
C LYS A 4 6.53 -8.23 43.74
N ARG A 5 7.43 -7.29 44.11
CA ARG A 5 7.41 -5.92 43.57
C ARG A 5 7.88 -5.88 42.12
N PHE A 6 8.93 -6.62 41.78
CA PHE A 6 9.40 -6.73 40.41
C PHE A 6 8.36 -7.40 39.48
N LEU A 7 7.70 -8.47 39.96
CA LEU A 7 6.61 -9.12 39.22
C LEU A 7 5.44 -8.14 38.94
N LYS A 8 5.01 -7.37 39.94
CA LYS A 8 3.96 -6.37 39.76
C LYS A 8 4.37 -5.27 38.80
N PHE A 9 5.61 -4.77 38.88
CA PHE A 9 6.12 -3.77 37.95
C PHE A 9 6.16 -4.31 36.51
N GLY A 10 6.66 -5.52 36.29
CA GLY A 10 6.62 -6.18 34.98
C GLY A 10 5.23 -6.32 34.41
N LEU A 11 4.24 -6.71 35.27
CA LEU A 11 2.85 -6.83 34.87
C LEU A 11 2.24 -5.48 34.45
N TYR A 12 2.49 -4.42 35.23
CA TYR A 12 2.01 -3.06 34.87
C TYR A 12 2.64 -2.56 33.58
N SER A 13 3.96 -2.75 33.39
CA SER A 13 4.65 -2.37 32.17
C SER A 13 4.09 -3.10 30.95
N PHE A 14 3.76 -4.38 31.09
CA PHE A 14 3.12 -5.16 30.05
C PHE A 14 1.74 -4.60 29.64
N PHE A 15 0.87 -4.32 30.63
CA PHE A 15 -0.45 -3.74 30.33
C PHE A 15 -0.36 -2.34 29.74
N ILE A 16 0.56 -1.51 30.21
CA ILE A 16 0.81 -0.18 29.60
C ILE A 16 1.25 -0.34 28.13
N GLY A 17 2.14 -1.30 27.85
CA GLY A 17 2.57 -1.59 26.47
C GLY A 17 1.40 -2.02 25.56
N VAL A 18 0.55 -2.91 26.06
CA VAL A 18 -0.65 -3.35 25.33
C VAL A 18 -1.60 -2.18 25.05
N ILE A 19 -1.92 -1.38 26.07
CA ILE A 19 -2.78 -0.20 25.92
C ILE A 19 -2.18 0.78 24.91
N PHE A 20 -0.87 1.00 24.96
CA PHE A 20 -0.18 1.88 24.03
C PHE A 20 -0.27 1.40 22.57
N ILE A 21 -0.16 0.09 22.32
CA ILE A 21 -0.32 -0.49 20.97
C ILE A 21 -1.75 -0.24 20.45
N TYR A 22 -2.77 -0.50 21.27
CA TYR A 22 -4.17 -0.23 20.90
C TYR A 22 -4.42 1.26 20.65
N PHE A 23 -3.83 2.13 21.46
CA PHE A 23 -3.91 3.58 21.27
C PHE A 23 -3.29 4.01 19.93
N LEU A 24 -2.12 3.48 19.56
CA LEU A 24 -1.48 3.78 18.29
C LEU A 24 -2.33 3.31 17.10
N ASP A 25 -2.88 2.09 17.16
CA ASP A 25 -3.76 1.59 16.08
C ASP A 25 -5.00 2.45 15.92
N TYR A 26 -5.67 2.77 17.02
CA TYR A 26 -6.83 3.68 17.03
C TYR A 26 -6.48 5.07 16.48
N PHE A 27 -5.33 5.62 16.87
CA PHE A 27 -4.87 6.93 16.40
C PHE A 27 -4.66 6.93 14.88
N ILE A 28 -3.95 5.93 14.33
CA ILE A 28 -3.71 5.79 12.89
C ILE A 28 -5.04 5.61 12.15
N GLU A 29 -5.91 4.75 12.65
CA GLU A 29 -7.23 4.52 12.04
C GLU A 29 -8.08 5.78 12.00
N ASN A 30 -8.13 6.53 13.11
CA ASN A 30 -8.91 7.76 13.17
C ASN A 30 -8.42 8.84 12.19
N GLN A 31 -7.11 8.90 11.94
CA GLN A 31 -6.54 9.82 10.96
C GLN A 31 -6.78 9.42 9.51
N THR A 32 -6.95 8.13 9.23
CA THR A 32 -6.98 7.60 7.87
C THR A 32 -8.35 7.11 7.41
N LYS A 33 -9.29 6.87 8.32
CA LYS A 33 -10.61 6.28 8.00
C LYS A 33 -11.41 6.99 6.91
N LYS A 34 -11.28 8.31 6.80
CA LYS A 34 -11.98 9.12 5.79
C LYS A 34 -11.35 8.99 4.39
N GLN A 35 -10.16 8.45 4.29
CA GLN A 35 -9.41 8.26 3.05
C GLN A 35 -9.51 6.82 2.51
N LEU A 36 -10.27 5.93 3.18
CA LEU A 36 -10.44 4.53 2.80
C LEU A 36 -11.70 4.35 1.95
N PHE A 37 -11.54 3.82 0.75
CA PHE A 37 -12.62 3.58 -0.21
C PHE A 37 -12.61 2.12 -0.67
N TYR A 38 -13.80 1.57 -0.89
CA TYR A 38 -14.03 0.22 -1.43
C TYR A 38 -15.05 0.20 -2.58
N LYS A 39 -15.63 1.37 -2.90
CA LYS A 39 -16.51 1.55 -4.06
C LYS A 39 -15.87 2.55 -5.02
N ILE A 40 -15.83 2.17 -6.29
CA ILE A 40 -15.25 2.99 -7.35
C ILE A 40 -15.93 4.35 -7.45
N ASP A 41 -17.25 4.38 -7.36
CA ASP A 41 -17.99 5.63 -7.50
C ASP A 41 -17.65 6.64 -6.40
N SER A 42 -17.35 6.17 -5.20
CA SER A 42 -17.10 7.03 -4.03
C SER A 42 -15.69 7.57 -3.94
N ILE A 43 -14.69 6.91 -4.59
CA ILE A 43 -13.31 7.37 -4.50
C ILE A 43 -13.10 8.63 -5.37
N PRO A 44 -12.44 9.68 -4.85
CA PRO A 44 -12.02 10.83 -5.65
C PRO A 44 -11.07 10.42 -6.77
N LYS A 45 -11.04 11.20 -7.85
CA LYS A 45 -10.06 11.01 -8.93
C LYS A 45 -8.68 11.43 -8.46
N SER A 46 -7.67 10.66 -8.85
CA SER A 46 -6.25 10.97 -8.68
C SER A 46 -5.53 10.81 -10.02
N TYR A 47 -4.43 11.53 -10.21
CA TYR A 47 -3.64 11.36 -11.43
C TYR A 47 -2.90 10.02 -11.44
N THR A 48 -2.38 9.59 -10.30
CA THR A 48 -1.54 8.39 -10.18
C THR A 48 -2.18 7.36 -9.24
N GLY A 49 -2.29 6.10 -9.71
CA GLY A 49 -2.54 4.93 -8.86
C GLY A 49 -1.24 4.24 -8.49
N LEU A 50 -0.89 4.21 -7.20
CA LEU A 50 0.25 3.47 -6.68
C LEU A 50 -0.19 2.05 -6.31
N ILE A 51 0.33 1.06 -7.00
CA ILE A 51 0.16 -0.35 -6.63
C ILE A 51 1.40 -0.78 -5.85
N LEU A 52 1.18 -1.10 -4.57
CA LEU A 52 2.23 -1.67 -3.73
C LEU A 52 2.42 -3.14 -4.08
N GLY A 53 3.66 -3.53 -4.24
CA GLY A 53 4.03 -4.88 -4.58
C GLY A 53 3.68 -5.93 -3.52
N SER A 54 3.69 -7.17 -3.94
CA SER A 54 3.53 -8.37 -3.11
C SER A 54 4.09 -9.57 -3.88
N LYS A 55 4.10 -10.74 -3.27
CA LYS A 55 4.74 -11.95 -3.80
C LYS A 55 4.34 -12.25 -5.26
N VAL A 56 5.34 -12.52 -6.08
CA VAL A 56 5.25 -13.17 -7.40
C VAL A 56 5.81 -14.59 -7.29
N TYR A 57 5.14 -15.55 -7.92
CA TYR A 57 5.61 -16.93 -7.96
C TYR A 57 6.75 -17.11 -8.98
N ALA A 58 7.53 -18.20 -8.86
CA ALA A 58 8.66 -18.50 -9.75
C ALA A 58 8.26 -18.59 -11.24
N ASN A 59 7.01 -18.92 -11.55
CA ASN A 59 6.48 -18.92 -12.91
C ASN A 59 6.09 -17.52 -13.45
N GLY A 60 6.37 -16.45 -12.71
CA GLY A 60 6.04 -15.06 -13.06
C GLY A 60 4.59 -14.65 -12.80
N ASN A 61 3.76 -15.53 -12.26
CA ASN A 61 2.37 -15.18 -11.94
C ASN A 61 2.30 -14.41 -10.60
N PRO A 62 1.46 -13.37 -10.51
CA PRO A 62 1.21 -12.69 -9.25
C PRO A 62 0.49 -13.61 -8.26
N SER A 63 0.81 -13.49 -6.97
CA SER A 63 0.01 -14.10 -5.90
C SER A 63 -1.43 -13.57 -5.92
N GLY A 64 -2.36 -14.27 -5.26
CA GLY A 64 -3.75 -13.80 -5.16
C GLY A 64 -3.86 -12.37 -4.64
N ILE A 65 -3.08 -12.03 -3.60
CA ILE A 65 -3.00 -10.69 -3.02
C ILE A 65 -2.52 -9.65 -4.05
N LEU A 66 -1.45 -9.95 -4.79
CA LEU A 66 -0.96 -9.02 -5.81
C LEU A 66 -1.92 -8.90 -6.99
N LYS A 67 -2.54 -10.01 -7.39
CA LYS A 67 -3.55 -10.02 -8.45
C LYS A 67 -4.74 -9.12 -8.09
N ASP A 68 -5.22 -9.17 -6.86
CA ASP A 68 -6.30 -8.30 -6.40
C ASP A 68 -5.95 -6.81 -6.51
N ARG A 69 -4.72 -6.44 -6.15
CA ARG A 69 -4.23 -5.06 -6.30
C ARG A 69 -4.19 -4.63 -7.76
N LEU A 70 -3.67 -5.49 -8.63
CA LEU A 70 -3.57 -5.22 -10.07
C LEU A 70 -4.95 -5.09 -10.69
N ASP A 71 -5.87 -6.02 -10.40
CA ASP A 71 -7.24 -5.99 -10.91
C ASP A 71 -8.01 -4.77 -10.42
N ALA A 72 -7.87 -4.40 -9.12
CA ALA A 72 -8.46 -3.18 -8.58
C ALA A 72 -7.90 -1.91 -9.26
N GLY A 73 -6.60 -1.89 -9.54
CA GLY A 73 -5.98 -0.81 -10.29
C GLY A 73 -6.53 -0.68 -11.71
N ILE A 74 -6.69 -1.79 -12.42
CA ILE A 74 -7.29 -1.82 -13.76
C ILE A 74 -8.71 -1.27 -13.72
N GLU A 75 -9.51 -1.69 -12.76
CA GLU A 75 -10.89 -1.24 -12.59
C GLU A 75 -10.96 0.28 -12.33
N LEU A 76 -10.08 0.83 -11.49
CA LEU A 76 -9.97 2.29 -11.28
C LEU A 76 -9.55 3.03 -12.56
N TYR A 77 -8.63 2.47 -13.34
CA TYR A 77 -8.18 3.07 -14.60
C TYR A 77 -9.30 3.09 -15.66
N GLN A 78 -10.00 1.98 -15.84
CA GLN A 78 -11.13 1.85 -16.77
C GLN A 78 -12.29 2.80 -16.41
N ASN A 79 -12.49 3.06 -15.12
CA ASN A 79 -13.49 4.03 -14.63
C ASN A 79 -12.95 5.47 -14.53
N HIS A 80 -11.79 5.77 -15.15
CA HIS A 80 -11.19 7.11 -15.18
C HIS A 80 -10.95 7.74 -13.80
N LYS A 81 -10.73 6.89 -12.78
CA LYS A 81 -10.38 7.32 -11.42
C LYS A 81 -8.88 7.58 -11.27
N ILE A 82 -8.06 6.89 -12.07
CA ILE A 82 -6.62 7.14 -12.21
C ILE A 82 -6.26 7.26 -13.69
N LYS A 83 -5.16 7.97 -14.01
CA LYS A 83 -4.68 8.14 -15.40
C LYS A 83 -3.42 7.34 -15.70
N ARG A 84 -2.62 7.02 -14.68
CA ARG A 84 -1.38 6.25 -14.82
C ARG A 84 -1.15 5.38 -13.60
N PHE A 85 -0.31 4.36 -13.77
CA PHE A 85 0.14 3.46 -12.73
C PHE A 85 1.56 3.80 -12.30
N LEU A 86 1.81 3.74 -11.00
CA LEU A 86 3.14 3.62 -10.42
C LEU A 86 3.19 2.25 -9.71
N LEU A 87 3.99 1.35 -10.26
CA LEU A 87 4.18 0.00 -9.70
C LEU A 87 5.44 0.05 -8.84
N SER A 88 5.29 -0.16 -7.54
CA SER A 88 6.41 -0.09 -6.60
C SER A 88 6.56 -1.41 -5.85
N GLY A 89 7.74 -2.00 -5.96
CA GLY A 89 8.05 -3.31 -5.41
C GLY A 89 9.54 -3.57 -5.35
N ASP A 90 9.89 -4.79 -4.94
CA ASP A 90 11.26 -5.23 -4.78
C ASP A 90 11.82 -5.83 -6.09
N HIS A 91 13.08 -5.52 -6.38
CA HIS A 91 13.90 -6.12 -7.41
C HIS A 91 15.22 -6.61 -6.80
N GLY A 92 15.12 -7.25 -5.61
CA GLY A 92 16.29 -7.58 -4.78
C GLY A 92 17.21 -8.67 -5.32
N THR A 93 16.80 -9.43 -6.35
CA THR A 93 17.65 -10.45 -7.00
C THR A 93 17.36 -10.53 -8.49
N THR A 94 18.36 -10.95 -9.28
CA THR A 94 18.25 -11.14 -10.74
C THR A 94 17.16 -12.14 -11.16
N ILE A 95 16.71 -12.98 -10.24
CA ILE A 95 15.71 -14.04 -10.48
C ILE A 95 14.30 -13.58 -10.06
N TYR A 96 14.19 -12.57 -9.17
CA TYR A 96 12.93 -12.09 -8.64
C TYR A 96 12.67 -10.66 -9.09
N ASP A 97 11.79 -10.52 -10.06
CA ASP A 97 11.43 -9.22 -10.66
C ASP A 97 9.92 -8.98 -10.53
N GLU A 98 9.53 -8.50 -9.37
CA GLU A 98 8.14 -8.25 -9.04
C GLU A 98 7.54 -7.17 -9.96
N VAL A 99 8.24 -6.06 -10.14
CA VAL A 99 7.74 -4.88 -10.83
C VAL A 99 7.54 -5.13 -12.32
N ASN A 100 8.46 -5.84 -12.99
CA ASN A 100 8.28 -6.19 -14.40
C ASN A 100 7.17 -7.23 -14.61
N ASN A 101 6.95 -8.14 -13.65
CA ASN A 101 5.81 -9.07 -13.70
C ASN A 101 4.46 -8.32 -13.53
N MET A 102 4.38 -7.32 -12.63
CA MET A 102 3.23 -6.44 -12.50
C MET A 102 2.96 -5.68 -13.81
N LYS A 103 3.99 -5.09 -14.41
CA LYS A 103 3.90 -4.42 -15.73
C LYS A 103 3.37 -5.36 -16.81
N LYS A 104 3.92 -6.58 -16.90
CA LYS A 104 3.48 -7.59 -17.87
C LYS A 104 2.01 -7.93 -17.69
N TYR A 105 1.57 -8.09 -16.43
CA TYR A 105 0.17 -8.35 -16.12
C TYR A 105 -0.74 -7.23 -16.62
N LEU A 106 -0.44 -5.97 -16.31
CA LEU A 106 -1.22 -4.81 -16.77
C LEU A 106 -1.24 -4.70 -18.29
N TYR A 107 -0.09 -4.89 -18.95
CA TYR A 107 0.02 -4.85 -20.39
C TYR A 107 -0.85 -5.91 -21.07
N ASN A 108 -0.84 -7.14 -20.55
CA ASN A 108 -1.68 -8.24 -21.06
C ASN A 108 -3.19 -7.97 -20.84
N LYS A 109 -3.55 -7.05 -19.94
CA LYS A 109 -4.92 -6.58 -19.72
C LYS A 109 -5.28 -5.33 -20.53
N GLY A 110 -4.42 -4.92 -21.49
CA GLY A 110 -4.68 -3.82 -22.41
C GLY A 110 -4.27 -2.44 -21.89
N ILE A 111 -3.52 -2.36 -20.79
CA ILE A 111 -3.01 -1.07 -20.31
C ILE A 111 -1.79 -0.65 -21.15
N THR A 112 -1.82 0.55 -21.69
CA THR A 112 -0.76 1.10 -22.53
C THR A 112 0.52 1.32 -21.70
N LEU A 113 1.68 0.93 -22.25
CA LEU A 113 2.97 1.02 -21.55
C LEU A 113 3.35 2.45 -21.15
N SER A 114 2.94 3.47 -21.92
CA SER A 114 3.16 4.89 -21.59
C SER A 114 2.48 5.33 -20.28
N ASN A 115 1.49 4.57 -19.80
CA ASN A 115 0.77 4.85 -18.56
C ASN A 115 1.27 4.01 -17.38
N ILE A 116 2.37 3.24 -17.55
CA ILE A 116 2.93 2.37 -16.51
C ILE A 116 4.34 2.84 -16.16
N PHE A 117 4.52 3.28 -14.92
CA PHE A 117 5.80 3.70 -14.36
C PHE A 117 6.27 2.67 -13.34
N LEU A 118 7.59 2.41 -13.32
CA LEU A 118 8.19 1.35 -12.53
C LEU A 118 9.10 1.94 -11.45
N ASP A 119 8.87 1.55 -10.21
CA ASP A 119 9.73 1.81 -9.06
C ASP A 119 10.32 0.50 -8.52
N HIS A 120 11.55 0.20 -8.93
CA HIS A 120 12.28 -1.00 -8.56
C HIS A 120 12.95 -0.93 -7.18
N ALA A 121 12.78 0.16 -6.45
CA ALA A 121 13.39 0.37 -5.14
C ALA A 121 12.35 0.64 -4.04
N GLY A 122 11.14 0.14 -4.22
CA GLY A 122 10.08 0.17 -3.23
C GLY A 122 10.17 -1.01 -2.25
N PHE A 123 11.30 -1.14 -1.54
CA PHE A 123 11.58 -2.28 -0.66
C PHE A 123 10.64 -2.37 0.56
N ASP A 124 10.06 -1.26 0.95
CA ASP A 124 9.06 -1.17 2.02
C ASP A 124 8.04 -0.06 1.73
N THR A 125 7.01 0.03 2.58
CA THR A 125 5.92 1.01 2.43
C THR A 125 6.42 2.45 2.45
N TYR A 126 7.37 2.79 3.35
CA TYR A 126 7.91 4.14 3.45
C TYR A 126 8.69 4.52 2.19
N ASN A 127 9.56 3.62 1.72
CA ASN A 127 10.33 3.82 0.49
C ASN A 127 9.41 4.00 -0.72
N SER A 128 8.40 3.15 -0.88
CA SER A 128 7.43 3.28 -1.98
C SER A 128 6.76 4.65 -2.02
N ILE A 129 6.32 5.16 -0.86
CA ILE A 129 5.58 6.42 -0.78
C ILE A 129 6.51 7.63 -0.89
N ILE A 130 7.66 7.64 -0.20
CA ILE A 130 8.62 8.77 -0.31
C ILE A 130 9.19 8.91 -1.72
N ARG A 131 9.41 7.78 -2.41
CA ARG A 131 9.90 7.77 -3.79
C ARG A 131 8.83 8.21 -4.77
N ALA A 132 7.55 7.83 -4.56
CA ALA A 132 6.45 8.39 -5.32
C ALA A 132 6.48 9.93 -5.29
N LYS A 133 6.71 10.54 -4.12
CA LYS A 133 6.84 12.01 -3.99
C LYS A 133 8.14 12.54 -4.58
N LYS A 134 9.28 12.02 -4.13
CA LYS A 134 10.60 12.64 -4.43
C LYS A 134 11.10 12.34 -5.83
N ILE A 135 10.91 11.12 -6.32
CA ILE A 135 11.44 10.65 -7.62
C ILE A 135 10.40 10.86 -8.72
N PHE A 136 9.18 10.34 -8.51
CA PHE A 136 8.11 10.39 -9.52
C PHE A 136 7.29 11.68 -9.47
N LYS A 137 7.60 12.60 -8.52
CA LYS A 137 6.96 13.92 -8.36
C LYS A 137 5.43 13.82 -8.25
N VAL A 138 4.94 12.77 -7.60
CA VAL A 138 3.51 12.56 -7.37
C VAL A 138 3.06 13.42 -6.19
N THR A 139 2.03 14.23 -6.43
CA THR A 139 1.39 15.09 -5.41
C THR A 139 -0.01 14.62 -5.04
N ASP A 140 -0.64 13.86 -5.93
CA ASP A 140 -2.01 13.35 -5.82
C ASP A 140 -2.01 11.86 -6.15
N LEU A 141 -2.49 11.02 -5.23
CA LEU A 141 -2.21 9.59 -5.22
C LEU A 141 -3.41 8.78 -4.76
N THR A 142 -3.75 7.72 -5.51
CA THR A 142 -4.56 6.61 -5.00
C THR A 142 -3.64 5.44 -4.68
N ILE A 143 -3.56 5.04 -3.40
CA ILE A 143 -2.82 3.85 -2.97
C ILE A 143 -3.74 2.63 -3.06
N ILE A 144 -3.29 1.58 -3.75
CA ILE A 144 -4.07 0.38 -4.04
C ILE A 144 -3.42 -0.82 -3.36
N THR A 145 -4.02 -1.31 -2.28
CA THR A 145 -3.53 -2.47 -1.51
C THR A 145 -4.63 -2.98 -0.57
N GLN A 146 -4.36 -4.02 0.23
CA GLN A 146 -5.31 -4.55 1.20
C GLN A 146 -5.58 -3.57 2.35
N LYS A 147 -6.76 -3.68 2.96
CA LYS A 147 -7.25 -2.81 4.03
C LYS A 147 -6.26 -2.67 5.19
N PHE A 148 -5.69 -3.79 5.66
CA PHE A 148 -4.75 -3.78 6.77
C PHE A 148 -3.47 -2.98 6.47
N HIS A 149 -3.07 -2.94 5.20
CA HIS A 149 -1.88 -2.23 4.73
C HIS A 149 -2.16 -0.75 4.43
N LEU A 150 -3.40 -0.44 4.00
CA LEU A 150 -3.80 0.92 3.61
C LEU A 150 -3.69 1.93 4.75
N LYS A 151 -4.13 1.57 5.97
CA LYS A 151 -4.05 2.47 7.12
C LYS A 151 -2.63 3.00 7.33
N ARG A 152 -1.64 2.08 7.37
CA ARG A 152 -0.22 2.44 7.51
C ARG A 152 0.28 3.26 6.33
N SER A 153 -0.08 2.88 5.11
CA SER A 153 0.35 3.57 3.89
C SER A 153 -0.18 5.00 3.83
N LEU A 154 -1.46 5.20 4.14
CA LEU A 154 -2.09 6.52 4.19
C LEU A 154 -1.51 7.39 5.30
N PHE A 155 -1.26 6.81 6.48
CA PHE A 155 -0.61 7.53 7.57
C PHE A 155 0.76 8.06 7.14
N ILE A 156 1.59 7.22 6.51
CA ILE A 156 2.89 7.64 5.97
C ILE A 156 2.73 8.75 4.90
N ALA A 157 1.77 8.58 3.97
CA ALA A 157 1.51 9.58 2.94
C ALA A 157 1.12 10.95 3.54
N ASN A 158 0.26 10.95 4.55
CA ASN A 158 -0.14 12.15 5.28
C ASN A 158 1.05 12.84 5.97
N GLN A 159 1.91 12.06 6.66
CA GLN A 159 3.12 12.61 7.30
C GLN A 159 4.11 13.20 6.28
N LEU A 160 4.11 12.70 5.06
CA LEU A 160 4.93 13.20 3.96
C LEU A 160 4.26 14.35 3.19
N GLY A 161 3.04 14.77 3.58
CA GLY A 161 2.29 15.85 2.92
C GLY A 161 1.88 15.48 1.48
N ILE A 162 1.51 14.22 1.24
CA ILE A 162 0.95 13.75 -0.03
C ILE A 162 -0.56 13.71 0.12
N ASN A 163 -1.29 14.30 -0.84
CA ASN A 163 -2.74 14.13 -0.92
C ASN A 163 -3.04 12.70 -1.40
N ALA A 164 -3.44 11.81 -0.51
CA ALA A 164 -3.61 10.39 -0.79
C ALA A 164 -5.00 9.87 -0.41
N ASN A 165 -5.56 9.03 -1.28
CA ASN A 165 -6.71 8.19 -1.00
C ASN A 165 -6.30 6.72 -1.09
N GLY A 166 -6.98 5.84 -0.35
CA GLY A 166 -6.74 4.41 -0.36
C GLY A 166 -7.89 3.63 -0.97
N PHE A 167 -7.61 2.79 -1.94
CA PHE A 167 -8.59 1.86 -2.49
C PHE A 167 -8.33 0.43 -1.98
N ILE A 168 -9.33 -0.15 -1.35
CA ILE A 168 -9.25 -1.48 -0.73
C ILE A 168 -9.34 -2.56 -1.81
N ALA A 169 -8.28 -3.37 -1.92
CA ALA A 169 -8.14 -4.43 -2.93
C ALA A 169 -8.31 -5.84 -2.32
N ASP A 170 -9.31 -6.01 -1.46
CA ASP A 170 -9.57 -7.30 -0.78
C ASP A 170 -10.68 -8.07 -1.54
N LYS A 171 -10.32 -8.86 -2.55
CA LYS A 171 -11.25 -9.76 -3.28
C LYS A 171 -11.09 -11.22 -2.88
N HIS A 172 -9.87 -11.62 -2.47
CA HIS A 172 -9.55 -12.97 -1.99
C HIS A 172 -9.11 -12.87 -0.53
N GLN A 173 -10.02 -13.10 0.40
CA GLN A 173 -9.75 -13.31 1.82
C GLN A 173 -9.85 -14.79 2.16
#